data_2c444d94e8b0a03fa09ce9932805fdb2
#
_entry.id   2c444d94e8b0a03fa09ce9932805fdb2
#
_cell.length_a   1.000
_cell.length_b   1.000
_cell.length_c   1.000
_cell.angle_alpha   90.00
_cell.angle_beta   90.00
_cell.angle_gamma   90.00
#
_symmetry.space_group_name_H-M   'P 1'
#
loop_
_entity.id
_entity.type
_entity.pdbx_description
1 polymer ?
#
loop_
_entity_poly.entity_id
_entity_poly.type
_entity_poly.pdbx_seq_one_letter_code
_entity_poly.pdbx_strand_id
1 'polypeptide(L)'
;MSIDKNQSTQTPHVTIIGSGIGGICMAMQLERAGIKSYELVEKAHDIGGTWRDNTYPGCACDVPSHFYSYSFEGRSDWSRTFPERSEIFAYLSDLAKKYGLYEKTRFNTEIMQAKYDESRAKWRL
;
A
#
# COMPACT_ATOMS: atom_id res chain seq x y z
N MET A 1 -11.66 -29.47 -32.54
CA MET A 1 -10.50 -29.01 -31.77
C MET A 1 -11.01 -28.56 -30.40
N SER A 2 -10.86 -29.37 -29.39
CA SER A 2 -11.36 -29.11 -28.05
C SER A 2 -10.35 -28.23 -27.34
N ILE A 3 -10.74 -26.99 -27.01
CA ILE A 3 -9.92 -26.09 -26.19
C ILE A 3 -10.09 -26.58 -24.76
N ASP A 4 -9.03 -27.14 -24.21
CA ASP A 4 -8.97 -27.59 -22.81
C ASP A 4 -9.12 -26.39 -21.88
N LYS A 5 -10.33 -26.19 -21.33
CA LYS A 5 -10.69 -25.11 -20.39
C LYS A 5 -10.28 -25.42 -18.95
N ASN A 6 -9.25 -26.20 -18.73
CA ASN A 6 -8.85 -26.61 -17.39
C ASN A 6 -7.44 -26.10 -17.01
N GLN A 7 -7.12 -24.86 -17.36
CA GLN A 7 -6.08 -24.14 -16.61
C GLN A 7 -6.75 -23.58 -15.36
N SER A 8 -6.50 -24.20 -14.23
CA SER A 8 -6.78 -23.61 -12.93
C SER A 8 -6.01 -22.29 -12.86
N THR A 9 -6.70 -21.17 -13.04
CA THR A 9 -6.14 -19.84 -12.85
C THR A 9 -5.86 -19.67 -11.36
N GLN A 10 -4.72 -20.16 -10.89
CA GLN A 10 -4.25 -19.85 -9.55
C GLN A 10 -4.06 -18.33 -9.49
N THR A 11 -4.87 -17.68 -8.68
CA THR A 11 -4.68 -16.26 -8.38
C THR A 11 -3.27 -16.07 -7.82
N PRO A 12 -2.42 -15.23 -8.43
CA PRO A 12 -1.06 -15.05 -7.95
C PRO A 12 -1.08 -14.48 -6.54
N HIS A 13 -0.11 -14.88 -5.71
CA HIS A 13 0.17 -14.20 -4.46
C HIS A 13 0.99 -12.95 -4.77
N VAL A 14 0.56 -11.78 -4.27
CA VAL A 14 1.23 -10.50 -4.51
C VAL A 14 1.93 -10.03 -3.25
N THR A 15 3.24 -9.83 -3.31
CA THR A 15 3.99 -9.17 -2.23
C THR A 15 4.23 -7.71 -2.59
N ILE A 16 3.74 -6.79 -1.77
CA ILE A 16 3.92 -5.34 -1.93
C ILE A 16 5.09 -4.92 -1.03
N ILE A 17 6.14 -4.36 -1.61
CA ILE A 17 7.31 -3.90 -0.85
C ILE A 17 7.09 -2.43 -0.46
N GLY A 18 6.97 -2.19 0.84
CA GLY A 18 6.72 -0.88 1.43
C GLY A 18 5.24 -0.56 1.61
N SER A 19 4.93 0.12 2.72
CA SER A 19 3.59 0.56 3.11
C SER A 19 3.45 2.08 3.17
N GLY A 20 4.14 2.78 2.27
CA GLY A 20 3.89 4.20 1.99
C GLY A 20 2.63 4.38 1.15
N ILE A 21 2.42 5.61 0.65
CA ILE A 21 1.23 5.98 -0.12
C ILE A 21 0.98 5.05 -1.33
N GLY A 22 2.04 4.65 -2.04
CA GLY A 22 1.93 3.75 -3.19
C GLY A 22 1.56 2.32 -2.79
N GLY A 23 2.20 1.78 -1.75
CA GLY A 23 1.90 0.42 -1.25
C GLY A 23 0.49 0.29 -0.69
N ILE A 24 0.05 1.28 0.08
CA ILE A 24 -1.33 1.36 0.58
C ILE A 24 -2.32 1.42 -0.59
N CYS A 25 -2.04 2.24 -1.61
CA CYS A 25 -2.87 2.33 -2.81
C CYS A 25 -3.02 0.97 -3.50
N MET A 26 -1.91 0.28 -3.75
CA MET A 26 -1.91 -1.04 -4.37
C MET A 26 -2.74 -2.04 -3.56
N ALA A 27 -2.53 -2.10 -2.25
CA ALA A 27 -3.26 -3.00 -1.37
C ALA A 27 -4.77 -2.74 -1.42
N MET A 28 -5.19 -1.48 -1.33
CA MET A 28 -6.61 -1.10 -1.44
C MET A 28 -7.19 -1.47 -2.81
N GLN A 29 -6.45 -1.31 -3.90
CA GLN A 29 -6.92 -1.69 -5.23
C GLN A 29 -7.06 -3.21 -5.37
N LEU A 30 -6.16 -3.99 -4.78
CA LEU A 30 -6.30 -5.45 -4.73
C LEU A 30 -7.56 -5.87 -3.97
N GLU A 31 -7.82 -5.25 -2.81
CA GLU A 31 -9.05 -5.49 -2.03
C GLU A 31 -10.31 -5.17 -2.85
N ARG A 32 -10.33 -4.02 -3.53
CA ARG A 32 -11.45 -3.62 -4.39
C ARG A 32 -11.66 -4.55 -5.59
N ALA A 33 -10.58 -5.10 -6.12
CA ALA A 33 -10.63 -6.10 -7.20
C ALA A 33 -10.98 -7.52 -6.72
N GLY A 34 -11.16 -7.71 -5.40
CA GLY A 34 -11.45 -9.03 -4.83
C GLY A 34 -10.24 -9.97 -4.74
N ILE A 35 -9.04 -9.45 -4.94
CA ILE A 35 -7.79 -10.21 -4.84
C ILE A 35 -7.32 -10.18 -3.38
N LYS A 36 -7.50 -11.32 -2.69
CA LYS A 36 -7.20 -11.43 -1.26
C LYS A 36 -5.83 -12.03 -0.94
N SER A 37 -5.19 -12.65 -1.93
CA SER A 37 -3.89 -13.30 -1.79
C SER A 37 -2.75 -12.28 -1.97
N TYR A 38 -2.54 -11.44 -0.96
CA TYR A 38 -1.42 -10.50 -0.93
C TYR A 38 -0.95 -10.21 0.50
N GLU A 39 0.27 -9.70 0.60
CA GLU A 39 0.85 -9.14 1.82
C GLU A 39 1.61 -7.84 1.51
N LEU A 40 1.75 -6.99 2.51
CA LEU A 40 2.72 -5.88 2.48
C LEU A 40 3.92 -6.26 3.35
N VAL A 41 5.12 -5.85 2.93
CA VAL A 41 6.34 -5.99 3.72
C VAL A 41 6.94 -4.62 3.94
N GLU A 42 7.02 -4.20 5.20
CA GLU A 42 7.47 -2.87 5.61
C GLU A 42 8.68 -2.97 6.55
N LYS A 43 9.75 -2.25 6.21
CA LYS A 43 10.96 -2.24 7.04
C LYS A 43 10.80 -1.54 8.39
N ALA A 44 9.89 -0.58 8.45
CA ALA A 44 9.62 0.15 9.68
C ALA A 44 8.53 -0.51 10.53
N HIS A 45 8.25 0.08 11.68
CA HIS A 45 7.30 -0.43 12.67
C HIS A 45 5.84 -0.06 12.38
N ASP A 46 5.60 0.83 11.40
CA ASP A 46 4.25 1.32 11.08
C ASP A 46 4.14 1.66 9.58
N ILE A 47 2.93 1.89 9.11
CA ILE A 47 2.64 2.34 7.74
C ILE A 47 3.02 3.82 7.56
N GLY A 48 2.93 4.34 6.33
CA GLY A 48 2.92 5.76 6.03
C GLY A 48 4.16 6.31 5.34
N GLY A 49 5.27 5.56 5.29
CA GLY A 49 6.48 5.95 4.55
C GLY A 49 6.97 7.35 4.91
N THR A 50 7.10 8.23 3.93
CA THR A 50 7.51 9.64 4.10
C THR A 50 6.72 10.37 5.18
N TRP A 51 5.43 10.14 5.29
CA TRP A 51 4.56 10.83 6.25
C TRP A 51 4.66 10.27 7.67
N ARG A 52 5.18 9.06 7.83
CA ARG A 52 5.65 8.53 9.10
C ARG A 52 7.01 9.09 9.47
N ASP A 53 7.97 9.07 8.54
CA ASP A 53 9.39 9.29 8.82
C ASP A 53 9.76 10.76 9.05
N ASN A 54 9.10 11.69 8.36
CA ASN A 54 9.44 13.11 8.41
C ASN A 54 8.61 13.84 9.46
N THR A 55 9.24 14.12 10.62
CA THR A 55 8.58 14.68 11.81
C THR A 55 9.11 16.08 12.20
N TYR A 56 9.88 16.72 11.34
CA TYR A 56 10.42 18.05 11.60
C TYR A 56 9.31 19.12 11.66
N PRO A 57 9.51 20.22 12.42
CA PRO A 57 8.54 21.31 12.48
C PRO A 57 8.23 21.89 11.12
N GLY A 58 6.95 22.09 10.81
CA GLY A 58 6.50 22.64 9.52
C GLY A 58 6.45 21.63 8.37
N CYS A 59 6.68 20.35 8.63
CA CYS A 59 6.53 19.30 7.61
C CYS A 59 5.08 19.25 7.12
N ALA A 60 4.87 19.60 5.86
CA ALA A 60 3.58 19.69 5.21
C ALA A 60 3.70 19.32 3.73
N CYS A 61 2.56 19.08 3.08
CA CYS A 61 2.52 18.85 1.65
C CYS A 61 2.53 20.18 0.88
N ASP A 62 3.18 20.19 -0.27
CA ASP A 62 3.21 21.29 -1.24
C ASP A 62 2.15 21.13 -2.34
N VAL A 63 1.30 20.12 -2.22
CA VAL A 63 0.15 19.86 -3.09
C VAL A 63 -1.13 20.08 -2.29
N PRO A 64 -2.14 20.76 -2.88
CA PRO A 64 -3.43 20.96 -2.20
C PRO A 64 -4.09 19.64 -1.77
N SER A 65 -4.71 19.65 -0.59
CA SER A 65 -5.30 18.46 0.06
C SER A 65 -6.20 17.64 -0.84
N HIS A 66 -7.05 18.32 -1.63
CA HIS A 66 -8.00 17.65 -2.53
C HIS A 66 -7.33 16.90 -3.68
N PHE A 67 -6.11 17.27 -4.04
CA PHE A 67 -5.31 16.56 -5.04
C PHE A 67 -4.35 15.54 -4.43
N TYR A 68 -3.96 15.73 -3.17
CA TYR A 68 -3.09 14.81 -2.45
C TYR A 68 -3.90 13.80 -1.63
N SER A 69 -4.79 13.13 -2.31
CA SER A 69 -5.64 12.06 -1.77
C SER A 69 -5.98 11.06 -2.87
N TYR A 70 -6.37 9.86 -2.48
CA TYR A 70 -6.79 8.87 -3.47
C TYR A 70 -8.16 9.27 -4.06
N SER A 71 -8.29 9.22 -5.37
CA SER A 71 -9.52 9.61 -6.07
C SER A 71 -10.75 8.78 -5.67
N PHE A 72 -10.53 7.56 -5.19
CA PHE A 72 -11.57 6.61 -4.76
C PHE A 72 -11.82 6.62 -3.24
N GLU A 73 -11.03 7.39 -2.48
CA GLU A 73 -11.12 7.57 -1.03
C GLU A 73 -10.95 9.05 -0.69
N GLY A 74 -11.84 9.87 -1.22
CA GLY A 74 -11.85 11.31 -0.95
C GLY A 74 -12.12 11.63 0.51
N ARG A 75 -11.54 12.75 0.97
CA ARG A 75 -11.76 13.31 2.30
C ARG A 75 -12.11 14.80 2.16
N SER A 76 -13.12 15.27 2.85
CA SER A 76 -13.62 16.65 2.75
C SER A 76 -13.25 17.52 3.96
N ASP A 77 -12.81 16.95 5.06
CA ASP A 77 -12.55 17.60 6.35
C ASP A 77 -11.09 17.99 6.59
N TRP A 78 -10.34 18.24 5.50
CA TRP A 78 -8.99 18.76 5.59
C TRP A 78 -8.96 20.15 6.27
N SER A 79 -8.05 20.31 7.24
CA SER A 79 -7.98 21.55 8.04
C SER A 79 -7.47 22.75 7.25
N ARG A 80 -6.72 22.52 6.17
CA ARG A 80 -6.11 23.57 5.32
C ARG A 80 -5.84 23.08 3.91
N THR A 81 -5.56 24.04 3.03
CA THR A 81 -5.25 23.78 1.61
C THR A 81 -4.01 22.88 1.44
N PHE A 82 -2.95 23.15 2.19
CA PHE A 82 -1.73 22.33 2.20
C PHE A 82 -1.65 21.59 3.53
N PRO A 83 -1.98 20.28 3.56
CA PRO A 83 -2.13 19.55 4.81
C PRO A 83 -0.78 19.30 5.47
N GLU A 84 -0.78 19.34 6.80
CA GLU A 84 0.40 18.98 7.58
C GLU A 84 0.63 17.47 7.57
N ARG A 85 1.86 17.09 7.83
CA ARG A 85 2.32 15.70 7.94
C ARG A 85 1.39 14.84 8.80
N SER A 86 1.02 15.32 9.97
CA SER A 86 0.17 14.58 10.92
C SER A 86 -1.21 14.25 10.35
N GLU A 87 -1.78 15.17 9.58
CA GLU A 87 -3.10 14.99 8.97
C GLU A 87 -3.05 13.99 7.82
N ILE A 88 -1.99 14.03 7.00
CA ILE A 88 -1.78 13.05 5.93
C ILE A 88 -1.52 11.66 6.52
N PHE A 89 -0.70 11.57 7.57
CA PHE A 89 -0.43 10.31 8.25
C PHE A 89 -1.72 9.72 8.86
N ALA A 90 -2.55 10.55 9.48
CA ALA A 90 -3.85 10.13 10.01
C ALA A 90 -4.76 9.60 8.89
N TYR A 91 -4.82 10.30 7.76
CA TYR A 91 -5.58 9.87 6.58
C TYR A 91 -5.14 8.48 6.09
N LEU A 92 -3.83 8.24 5.95
CA LEU A 92 -3.29 6.95 5.53
C LEU A 92 -3.56 5.85 6.57
N SER A 93 -3.42 6.17 7.87
CA SER A 93 -3.70 5.23 8.96
C SER A 93 -5.17 4.82 9.01
N ASP A 94 -6.08 5.77 8.82
CA ASP A 94 -7.53 5.51 8.81
C ASP A 94 -7.90 4.59 7.64
N LEU A 95 -7.32 4.82 6.47
CA LEU A 95 -7.53 3.95 5.31
C LEU A 95 -6.94 2.56 5.51
N ALA A 96 -5.74 2.47 6.08
CA ALA A 96 -5.11 1.18 6.37
C ALA A 96 -5.97 0.35 7.36
N LYS A 97 -6.58 0.99 8.36
CA LYS A 97 -7.52 0.34 9.28
C LYS A 97 -8.81 -0.08 8.56
N LYS A 98 -9.41 0.84 7.79
CA LYS A 98 -10.64 0.59 7.04
C LYS A 98 -10.54 -0.63 6.12
N TYR A 99 -9.38 -0.81 5.48
CA TYR A 99 -9.13 -1.91 4.54
C TYR A 99 -8.46 -3.14 5.18
N GLY A 100 -8.21 -3.14 6.50
CA GLY A 100 -7.59 -4.27 7.21
C GLY A 100 -6.13 -4.51 6.80
N LEU A 101 -5.40 -3.44 6.43
CA LEU A 101 -4.05 -3.58 5.89
C LEU A 101 -3.00 -3.86 6.97
N TYR A 102 -3.28 -3.50 8.24
CA TYR A 102 -2.36 -3.78 9.34
C TYR A 102 -2.15 -5.29 9.53
N GLU A 103 -3.21 -6.07 9.46
CA GLU A 103 -3.17 -7.52 9.59
C GLU A 103 -2.48 -8.21 8.42
N LYS A 104 -2.39 -7.52 7.28
CA LYS A 104 -1.71 -7.99 6.07
C LYS A 104 -0.31 -7.43 5.90
N THR A 105 0.17 -6.63 6.85
CA THR A 105 1.49 -6.02 6.79
C THR A 105 2.45 -6.72 7.74
N ARG A 106 3.57 -7.19 7.20
CA ARG A 106 4.71 -7.67 7.96
C ARG A 106 5.66 -6.52 8.22
N PHE A 107 5.56 -5.95 9.42
CA PHE A 107 6.42 -4.84 9.87
C PHE A 107 7.81 -5.31 10.29
N ASN A 108 8.73 -4.35 10.47
CA ASN A 108 10.10 -4.58 10.90
C ASN A 108 10.83 -5.63 10.03
N THR A 109 10.50 -5.68 8.76
CA THR A 109 11.01 -6.65 7.80
C THR A 109 11.48 -5.93 6.54
N GLU A 110 12.78 -5.98 6.29
CA GLU A 110 13.38 -5.38 5.10
C GLU A 110 13.66 -6.43 4.04
N ILE A 111 13.21 -6.17 2.82
CA ILE A 111 13.56 -6.99 1.65
C ILE A 111 14.93 -6.56 1.14
N MET A 112 15.91 -7.42 1.31
CA MET A 112 17.30 -7.15 0.89
C MET A 112 17.55 -7.48 -0.57
N GLN A 113 16.77 -8.40 -1.13
CA GLN A 113 16.94 -8.85 -2.51
C GLN A 113 15.61 -9.39 -3.04
N ALA A 114 15.35 -9.15 -4.33
CA ALA A 114 14.26 -9.78 -5.07
C ALA A 114 14.86 -10.41 -6.35
N LYS A 115 14.78 -11.71 -6.48
CA LYS A 115 15.30 -12.47 -7.63
C LYS A 115 14.19 -13.26 -8.29
N TYR A 116 14.02 -13.06 -9.59
CA TYR A 116 13.06 -13.84 -10.36
C TYR A 116 13.61 -15.24 -10.66
N ASP A 117 12.81 -16.26 -10.41
CA ASP A 117 13.10 -17.66 -10.72
C ASP A 117 12.28 -18.05 -11.97
N GLU A 118 12.94 -18.09 -13.12
CA GLU A 118 12.31 -18.40 -14.40
C GLU A 118 11.71 -19.82 -14.44
N SER A 119 12.35 -20.77 -13.76
CA SER A 119 11.89 -22.17 -13.76
C SER A 119 10.57 -22.35 -13.01
N ARG A 120 10.30 -21.48 -12.03
CA ARG A 120 9.09 -21.49 -11.20
C ARG A 120 8.12 -20.37 -11.57
N ALA A 121 8.54 -19.45 -12.46
CA ALA A 121 7.82 -18.21 -12.77
C ALA A 121 7.40 -17.43 -11.52
N LYS A 122 8.33 -17.29 -10.55
CA LYS A 122 8.08 -16.65 -9.25
C LYS A 122 9.25 -15.80 -8.80
N TRP A 123 8.94 -14.76 -8.03
CA TRP A 123 9.94 -13.99 -7.30
C TRP A 123 10.30 -14.71 -5.99
N ARG A 124 11.57 -14.68 -5.68
CA ARG A 124 12.11 -15.07 -4.37
C ARG A 124 12.61 -13.79 -3.69
N LEU A 125 12.09 -13.55 -2.49
CA LEU A 125 12.39 -12.41 -1.64
C LEU A 125 13.28 -12.84 -0.48
#